data_9582e61b4a5237e40d541fb44b61714f
#
_entry.id   9582e61b4a5237e40d541fb44b61714f
#
_cell.length_a   1.000
_cell.length_b   1.000
_cell.length_c   1.000
_cell.angle_alpha   90.00
_cell.angle_beta   90.00
_cell.angle_gamma   90.00
#
_symmetry.space_group_name_H-M   'P 1'
#
loop_
_entity.id
_entity.type
_entity.pdbx_description
1 polymer ?
#
loop_
_entity_poly.entity_id
_entity_poly.type
_entity_poly.pdbx_seq_one_letter_code
_entity_poly.pdbx_strand_id
1 'polypeptide(L)'
;LRHGSAEDILGAAVAQMCALGAHPADIRAAIGPGIGACCFEVGPEVVAAAEALLGAPLGALVRPRADGKALLPLKGVTARRLAQLGVPAEQIAVSDACTMCRPDVFWSHRATDGRRGVQAAGITL
;
A
#
# COMPACT_ATOMS: atom_id res chain seq x y z
N LEU A 1 -4.58 -3.38 6.09
CA LEU A 1 -3.66 -2.63 6.95
C LEU A 1 -3.52 -3.16 8.36
N ARG A 2 -4.53 -3.82 8.91
CA ARG A 2 -4.39 -4.43 10.24
C ARG A 2 -3.29 -5.50 10.31
N HIS A 3 -2.97 -6.09 9.18
CA HIS A 3 -1.95 -7.14 9.09
C HIS A 3 -0.74 -6.77 8.21
N GLY A 4 -0.86 -5.77 7.36
CA GLY A 4 0.18 -5.44 6.39
C GLY A 4 1.12 -4.32 6.77
N SER A 5 0.79 -3.51 7.77
CA SER A 5 1.63 -2.37 8.15
C SER A 5 2.50 -2.61 9.38
N ALA A 6 2.14 -3.57 10.21
CA ALA A 6 2.98 -3.99 11.35
C ALA A 6 3.96 -5.10 10.98
N GLU A 7 3.65 -5.86 9.93
CA GLU A 7 4.50 -6.93 9.42
C GLU A 7 4.96 -6.57 8.02
N ASP A 8 6.23 -6.76 7.75
CA ASP A 8 6.82 -6.47 6.44
C ASP A 8 6.48 -7.58 5.43
N ILE A 9 5.22 -7.64 5.04
CA ILE A 9 4.73 -8.64 4.08
C ILE A 9 5.45 -8.53 2.74
N LEU A 10 5.72 -7.31 2.29
CA LEU A 10 6.43 -7.08 1.03
C LEU A 10 7.87 -7.59 1.11
N GLY A 11 8.56 -7.29 2.20
CA GLY A 11 9.90 -7.81 2.44
C GLY A 11 9.92 -9.33 2.47
N ALA A 12 8.97 -9.95 3.17
CA ALA A 12 8.83 -11.39 3.23
C ALA A 12 8.57 -12.00 1.85
N ALA A 13 7.67 -11.39 1.05
CA ALA A 13 7.36 -11.88 -0.29
C ALA A 13 8.57 -11.80 -1.22
N VAL A 14 9.27 -10.66 -1.23
CA VAL A 14 10.47 -10.49 -2.06
C VAL A 14 11.57 -11.47 -1.63
N ALA A 15 11.77 -11.65 -0.32
CA ALA A 15 12.75 -12.61 0.19
C ALA A 15 12.43 -14.04 -0.27
N GLN A 16 11.16 -14.43 -0.24
CA GLN A 16 10.71 -15.73 -0.70
C GLN A 16 10.93 -15.91 -2.21
N MET A 17 10.65 -14.89 -3.01
CA MET A 17 10.93 -14.90 -4.44
C MET A 17 12.43 -15.06 -4.71
N CYS A 18 13.26 -14.34 -3.97
CA CYS A 18 14.72 -14.45 -4.09
C CYS A 18 15.21 -15.85 -3.70
N ALA A 19 14.64 -16.46 -2.68
CA ALA A 19 14.95 -17.83 -2.28
C ALA A 19 14.62 -18.85 -3.38
N LEU A 20 13.64 -18.52 -4.25
CA LEU A 20 13.25 -19.33 -5.39
C LEU A 20 14.04 -18.98 -6.67
N GLY A 21 15.02 -18.10 -6.59
CA GLY A 21 15.91 -17.75 -7.69
C GLY A 21 15.61 -16.42 -8.38
N ALA A 22 14.64 -15.65 -7.93
CA ALA A 22 14.36 -14.34 -8.50
C ALA A 22 15.40 -13.30 -8.07
N HIS A 23 15.62 -12.32 -8.92
CA HIS A 23 16.43 -11.14 -8.60
C HIS A 23 15.52 -9.93 -8.46
N PRO A 24 15.65 -9.11 -7.40
CA PRO A 24 14.79 -7.94 -7.19
C PRO A 24 14.73 -7.00 -8.39
N ALA A 25 15.85 -6.83 -9.11
CA ALA A 25 15.93 -5.98 -10.29
C ALA A 25 15.05 -6.47 -11.44
N ASP A 26 14.65 -7.73 -11.45
CA ASP A 26 13.82 -8.35 -12.49
C ASP A 26 12.36 -8.47 -12.08
N ILE A 27 12.04 -8.14 -10.81
CA ILE A 27 10.67 -8.21 -10.30
C ILE A 27 9.83 -7.08 -10.91
N ARG A 28 8.64 -7.43 -11.38
CA ARG A 28 7.62 -6.48 -11.79
C ARG A 28 6.50 -6.50 -10.77
N ALA A 29 6.04 -5.35 -10.37
CA ALA A 29 5.00 -5.20 -9.37
C ALA A 29 3.84 -4.37 -9.91
N ALA A 30 2.64 -4.72 -9.50
CA ALA A 30 1.45 -3.94 -9.78
C ALA A 30 0.66 -3.74 -8.48
N ILE A 31 0.35 -2.50 -8.17
CA ILE A 31 -0.49 -2.13 -7.03
C ILE A 31 -1.87 -1.81 -7.57
N GLY A 32 -2.83 -2.69 -7.29
CA GLY A 32 -4.19 -2.57 -7.77
C GLY A 32 -5.01 -1.48 -7.09
N PRO A 33 -6.30 -1.37 -7.45
CA PRO A 33 -7.21 -0.45 -6.78
C PRO A 33 -7.25 -0.69 -5.28
N GLY A 34 -7.20 0.39 -4.52
CA GLY A 34 -7.25 0.39 -3.07
C GLY A 34 -7.68 1.76 -2.59
N ILE A 35 -7.85 1.94 -1.29
CA ILE A 35 -8.19 3.25 -0.75
C ILE A 35 -7.07 4.25 -1.05
N GLY A 36 -7.43 5.36 -1.68
CA GLY A 36 -6.48 6.41 -2.07
C GLY A 36 -6.17 7.37 -0.92
N ALA A 37 -5.13 8.17 -1.10
CA ALA A 37 -4.77 9.24 -0.17
C ALA A 37 -5.87 10.30 -0.01
N CYS A 38 -6.81 10.37 -0.95
CA CYS A 38 -7.99 11.23 -0.87
C CYS A 38 -8.95 10.84 0.27
N CYS A 39 -8.94 9.56 0.67
CA CYS A 39 -9.94 9.00 1.59
C CYS A 39 -9.34 8.26 2.79
N PHE A 40 -8.06 7.91 2.73
CA PHE A 40 -7.45 7.07 3.76
C PHE A 40 -6.98 7.91 4.96
N GLU A 41 -7.95 8.29 5.79
CA GLU A 41 -7.69 9.02 7.03
C GLU A 41 -7.33 8.03 8.15
N VAL A 42 -6.21 8.26 8.81
CA VAL A 42 -5.66 7.38 9.84
C VAL A 42 -5.17 8.17 11.04
N GLY A 43 -5.04 7.48 12.16
CA GLY A 43 -4.43 8.05 13.37
C GLY A 43 -2.90 8.09 13.30
N PRO A 44 -2.27 8.78 14.27
CA PRO A 44 -0.80 8.91 14.27
C PRO A 44 -0.08 7.58 14.43
N GLU A 45 -0.68 6.59 15.06
CA GLU A 45 -0.11 5.26 15.24
C GLU A 45 0.08 4.53 13.91
N VAL A 46 -0.81 4.76 12.94
CA VAL A 46 -0.69 4.15 11.59
C VAL A 46 0.41 4.84 10.79
N VAL A 47 0.50 6.16 10.92
CA VAL A 47 1.59 6.93 10.29
C VAL A 47 2.94 6.47 10.83
N ALA A 48 3.06 6.34 12.15
CA ALA A 48 4.28 5.87 12.80
C ALA A 48 4.66 4.45 12.35
N ALA A 49 3.67 3.56 12.19
CA ALA A 49 3.91 2.21 11.69
C ALA A 49 4.42 2.20 10.25
N ALA A 50 3.88 3.06 9.39
CA ALA A 50 4.35 3.21 8.01
C ALA A 50 5.78 3.76 7.95
N GLU A 51 6.09 4.75 8.78
CA GLU A 51 7.45 5.31 8.87
C GLU A 51 8.45 4.28 9.39
N ALA A 52 8.06 3.48 10.39
CA ALA A 52 8.89 2.40 10.90
C ALA A 52 9.17 1.33 9.83
N LEU A 53 8.15 0.98 9.04
CA LEU A 53 8.30 0.03 7.92
C LEU A 53 9.30 0.53 6.89
N LEU A 54 9.24 1.83 6.56
CA LEU A 54 10.14 2.43 5.58
C LEU A 54 11.52 2.80 6.16
N GLY A 55 11.63 2.88 7.48
CA GLY A 55 12.84 3.38 8.15
C GLY A 55 13.13 4.86 7.85
N ALA A 56 12.11 5.63 7.46
CA ALA A 56 12.24 7.03 7.09
C ALA A 56 10.92 7.78 7.32
N PRO A 57 10.96 9.09 7.63
CA PRO A 57 9.76 9.89 7.79
C PRO A 57 9.03 10.06 6.46
N LEU A 58 7.70 10.11 6.53
CA LEU A 58 6.86 10.36 5.37
C LEU A 58 6.78 11.85 5.01
N GLY A 59 6.94 12.72 6.00
CA GLY A 59 6.99 14.17 5.79
C GLY A 59 5.79 14.71 5.04
N ALA A 60 6.03 15.43 3.95
CA ALA A 60 5.01 16.09 3.13
C ALA A 60 4.09 15.12 2.38
N LEU A 61 4.40 13.82 2.33
CA LEU A 61 3.53 12.81 1.72
C LEU A 61 2.24 12.60 2.52
N VAL A 62 2.27 12.88 3.82
CA VAL A 62 1.13 12.77 4.71
C VAL A 62 0.46 14.13 4.83
N ARG A 63 -0.87 14.18 4.63
CA ARG A 63 -1.65 15.40 4.79
C ARG A 63 -2.31 15.42 6.16
N PRO A 64 -1.94 16.35 7.05
CA PRO A 64 -2.59 16.49 8.35
C PRO A 64 -4.09 16.78 8.22
N ARG A 65 -4.87 16.21 9.12
CA ARG A 65 -6.30 16.44 9.24
C ARG A 65 -6.62 16.85 10.67
N ALA A 66 -7.92 17.13 10.95
CA ALA A 66 -8.38 17.45 12.29
C ALA A 66 -8.13 16.30 13.29
N ASP A 67 -8.06 16.63 14.58
CA ASP A 67 -7.93 15.67 15.69
C ASP A 67 -6.67 14.79 15.63
N GLY A 68 -5.58 15.31 15.08
CA GLY A 68 -4.31 14.59 14.99
C GLY A 68 -4.28 13.48 13.94
N LYS A 69 -5.35 13.34 13.15
CA LYS A 69 -5.43 12.39 12.05
C LYS A 69 -4.70 12.91 10.81
N ALA A 70 -4.46 12.01 9.88
CA ALA A 70 -3.79 12.35 8.62
C ALA A 70 -4.30 11.48 7.48
N LEU A 71 -4.23 12.01 6.26
CA LEU A 71 -4.43 11.23 5.05
C LEU A 71 -3.12 10.57 4.67
N LEU A 72 -3.12 9.24 4.61
CA LEU A 72 -1.94 8.43 4.33
C LEU A 72 -1.97 7.89 2.89
N PRO A 73 -0.90 8.12 2.09
CA PRO A 73 -0.80 7.57 0.74
C PRO A 73 -0.36 6.10 0.78
N LEU A 74 -1.29 5.19 1.11
CA LEU A 74 -0.98 3.77 1.31
C LEU A 74 -0.29 3.14 0.10
N LYS A 75 -0.78 3.42 -1.11
CA LYS A 75 -0.16 2.89 -2.34
C LYS A 75 1.24 3.46 -2.55
N GLY A 76 1.44 4.74 -2.19
CA GLY A 76 2.76 5.37 -2.23
C GLY A 76 3.73 4.74 -1.24
N VAL A 77 3.27 4.41 -0.03
CA VAL A 77 4.07 3.70 0.97
C VAL A 77 4.46 2.31 0.45
N THR A 78 3.51 1.60 -0.14
CA THR A 78 3.75 0.28 -0.74
C THR A 78 4.77 0.35 -1.87
N ALA A 79 4.62 1.29 -2.79
CA ALA A 79 5.56 1.48 -3.90
C ALA A 79 6.97 1.83 -3.39
N ARG A 80 7.06 2.68 -2.38
CA ARG A 80 8.34 3.07 -1.78
C ARG A 80 9.03 1.88 -1.11
N ARG A 81 8.27 1.04 -0.41
CA ARG A 81 8.81 -0.16 0.20
C ARG A 81 9.35 -1.14 -0.85
N LEU A 82 8.62 -1.35 -1.94
CA LEU A 82 9.09 -2.19 -3.06
C LEU A 82 10.40 -1.66 -3.65
N ALA A 83 10.51 -0.35 -3.83
CA ALA A 83 11.74 0.27 -4.32
C ALA A 83 12.91 0.04 -3.35
N GLN A 84 12.69 0.13 -2.04
CA GLN A 84 13.70 -0.17 -1.03
C GLN A 84 14.16 -1.64 -1.08
N LEU A 85 13.29 -2.54 -1.49
CA LEU A 85 13.59 -3.97 -1.63
C LEU A 85 14.34 -4.29 -2.93
N GLY A 86 14.61 -3.30 -3.76
CA GLY A 86 15.38 -3.46 -4.99
C GLY A 86 14.55 -3.57 -6.27
N VAL A 87 13.22 -3.44 -6.19
CA VAL A 87 12.37 -3.42 -7.39
C VAL A 87 12.48 -2.05 -8.05
N PRO A 88 12.91 -1.97 -9.33
CA PRO A 88 13.04 -0.69 -10.03
C PRO A 88 11.70 0.06 -10.11
N ALA A 89 11.74 1.38 -9.92
CA ALA A 89 10.53 2.21 -9.92
C ALA A 89 9.74 2.09 -11.24
N GLU A 90 10.43 1.98 -12.38
CA GLU A 90 9.82 1.81 -13.69
C GLU A 90 9.11 0.45 -13.88
N GLN A 91 9.36 -0.49 -12.98
CA GLN A 91 8.72 -1.82 -12.98
C GLN A 91 7.57 -1.91 -11.95
N ILE A 92 7.25 -0.81 -11.29
CA ILE A 92 6.16 -0.72 -10.32
C ILE A 92 5.01 0.07 -10.93
N ALA A 93 3.94 -0.61 -11.30
CA ALA A 93 2.71 0.02 -11.76
C ALA A 93 1.78 0.29 -10.58
N VAL A 94 1.21 1.48 -10.50
CA VAL A 94 0.31 1.86 -9.41
C VAL A 94 -1.02 2.33 -9.99
N SER A 95 -2.12 1.69 -9.59
CA SER A 95 -3.45 2.15 -9.95
C SER A 95 -3.79 3.43 -9.19
N ASP A 96 -4.34 4.41 -9.89
CA ASP A 96 -4.86 5.65 -9.29
C ASP A 96 -6.28 5.52 -8.74
N ALA A 97 -6.96 4.40 -9.01
CA ALA A 97 -8.34 4.18 -8.59
C ALA A 97 -8.47 4.03 -7.08
N CYS A 98 -9.33 4.84 -6.48
CA CYS A 98 -9.69 4.76 -5.08
C CYS A 98 -10.98 3.97 -4.91
N THR A 99 -10.93 2.91 -4.11
CA THR A 99 -12.08 2.04 -3.87
C THR A 99 -13.20 2.74 -3.10
N MET A 100 -12.88 3.72 -2.27
CA MET A 100 -13.87 4.50 -1.51
C MET A 100 -14.53 5.57 -2.38
N CYS A 101 -13.81 6.18 -3.32
CA CYS A 101 -14.36 7.15 -4.26
C CYS A 101 -15.25 6.51 -5.33
N ARG A 102 -15.05 5.23 -5.60
CA ARG A 102 -15.74 4.50 -6.67
C ARG A 102 -16.51 3.28 -6.11
N PRO A 103 -17.50 3.52 -5.23
CA PRO A 103 -18.31 2.43 -4.65
C PRO A 103 -19.19 1.73 -5.69
N ASP A 104 -19.39 2.36 -6.85
CA ASP A 104 -20.08 1.81 -8.01
C ASP A 104 -19.30 0.70 -8.73
N VAL A 105 -17.98 0.66 -8.53
CA VAL A 105 -17.07 -0.27 -9.21
C VAL A 105 -16.38 -1.21 -8.24
N PHE A 106 -16.03 -0.73 -7.04
CA PHE A 106 -15.18 -1.44 -6.09
C PHE A 106 -15.88 -1.66 -4.75
N TRP A 107 -15.53 -2.76 -4.10
CA TRP A 107 -15.86 -2.96 -2.69
C TRP A 107 -14.93 -2.13 -1.80
N SER A 108 -15.47 -1.47 -0.79
CA SER A 108 -14.71 -0.69 0.16
C SER A 108 -15.21 -0.97 1.58
N HIS A 109 -14.32 -1.50 2.41
CA HIS A 109 -14.62 -1.74 3.83
C HIS A 109 -14.96 -0.43 4.55
N ARG A 110 -14.20 0.62 4.29
CA ARG A 110 -14.36 1.92 4.92
C ARG A 110 -15.66 2.61 4.50
N ALA A 111 -15.99 2.57 3.21
CA ALA A 111 -17.18 3.22 2.66
C ALA A 111 -18.48 2.57 3.13
N THR A 112 -18.46 1.27 3.41
CA THR A 112 -19.66 0.48 3.74
C THR A 112 -19.68 -0.01 5.19
N ASP A 113 -18.76 0.46 6.02
CA ASP A 113 -18.61 0.05 7.42
C ASP A 113 -18.54 -1.48 7.58
N GLY A 114 -17.76 -2.12 6.71
CA GLY A 114 -17.53 -3.56 6.73
C GLY A 114 -18.53 -4.41 5.94
N ARG A 115 -19.60 -3.83 5.42
CA ARG A 115 -20.57 -4.51 4.57
C ARG A 115 -20.07 -4.56 3.13
N ARG A 116 -19.30 -5.58 2.79
CA ARG A 116 -18.66 -5.67 1.49
C ARG A 116 -18.40 -7.10 1.06
N GLY A 117 -18.29 -7.29 -0.24
CA GLY A 117 -17.60 -8.44 -0.79
C GLY A 117 -16.11 -8.26 -0.78
N VAL A 118 -15.41 -9.08 -1.53
CA VAL A 118 -13.94 -9.03 -1.68
C VAL A 118 -13.56 -8.89 -3.15
N GLN A 119 -12.39 -8.33 -3.37
CA GLN A 119 -11.76 -8.24 -4.68
C GLN A 119 -10.58 -9.18 -4.72
N ALA A 120 -10.30 -9.73 -5.87
CA ALA A 120 -9.15 -10.60 -6.08
C ALA A 120 -8.28 -10.05 -7.21
N ALA A 121 -6.99 -10.29 -7.11
CA ALA A 121 -6.03 -9.98 -8.16
C ALA A 121 -5.13 -11.18 -8.37
N GLY A 122 -4.70 -11.36 -9.59
CA GLY A 122 -3.76 -12.41 -9.96
C GLY A 122 -2.82 -11.91 -11.02
N ILE A 123 -1.65 -12.51 -11.08
CA ILE A 123 -0.65 -12.20 -12.10
C ILE A 123 -0.01 -13.50 -12.56
N THR A 124 0.22 -13.61 -13.84
CA THR A 124 0.93 -14.74 -14.44
C THR A 124 1.95 -14.22 -15.45
N LEU A 125 3.01 -14.98 -15.61
CA LEU A 125 4.04 -14.71 -16.61
C LEU A 125 3.67 -15.30 -17.96
#